data_3a01d0ba1d19a93768e5dcb85735a4b8
#
_entry.id   3a01d0ba1d19a93768e5dcb85735a4b8
#
_cell.length_a   1.000
_cell.length_b   1.000
_cell.length_c   1.000
_cell.angle_alpha   90.00
_cell.angle_beta   90.00
_cell.angle_gamma   90.00
#
_symmetry.space_group_name_H-M   'P 1'
#
loop_
_entity.id
_entity.type
_entity.pdbx_description
1 polymer ?
#
loop_
_entity_poly.entity_id
_entity_poly.type
_entity_poly.pdbx_seq_one_letter_code
_entity_poly.pdbx_strand_id
1 'polypeptide(L)'
;MVTIRYWAAAKAAAGVADESCEAGTLAEALASALARRRGEPGDRLRDVLARSSFLIDGAPAGTRRHEDISLTGAAVIEVLPPFAGG
;
A
#
# COMPACT_ATOMS: atom_id res chain seq x y z
N MET A 1 9.80 -4.41 -11.13
CA MET A 1 8.39 -4.23 -10.76
C MET A 1 8.17 -4.43 -9.29
N VAL A 2 7.43 -3.54 -8.66
CA VAL A 2 7.09 -3.61 -7.25
C VAL A 2 5.72 -4.28 -7.11
N THR A 3 5.55 -5.11 -6.09
CA THR A 3 4.27 -5.75 -5.80
C THR A 3 3.69 -5.14 -4.54
N ILE A 4 2.42 -4.77 -4.58
CA ILE A 4 1.69 -4.31 -3.41
C ILE A 4 0.72 -5.43 -3.03
N ARG A 5 0.85 -5.92 -1.80
CA ARG A 5 -0.01 -6.98 -1.28
C ARG A 5 -0.93 -6.40 -0.23
N TYR A 6 -2.22 -6.60 -0.42
CA TYR A 6 -3.25 -6.04 0.46
C TYR A 6 -3.80 -7.11 1.39
N TRP A 7 -3.96 -6.75 2.67
CA TRP A 7 -4.53 -7.65 3.68
C TRP A 7 -5.81 -7.06 4.26
N ALA A 8 -6.73 -7.94 4.65
CA ALA A 8 -7.94 -7.58 5.40
C ALA A 8 -8.71 -6.42 4.74
N ALA A 9 -8.97 -5.33 5.48
CA ALA A 9 -9.73 -4.20 4.98
C ALA A 9 -9.09 -3.55 3.75
N ALA A 10 -7.75 -3.59 3.64
CA ALA A 10 -7.06 -3.06 2.47
C ALA A 10 -7.37 -3.89 1.23
N LYS A 11 -7.44 -5.21 1.37
CA LYS A 11 -7.82 -6.10 0.26
C LYS A 11 -9.24 -5.82 -0.19
N ALA A 12 -10.15 -5.64 0.76
CA ALA A 12 -11.54 -5.33 0.45
C ALA A 12 -11.66 -3.99 -0.29
N ALA A 13 -10.91 -2.98 0.16
CA ALA A 13 -10.93 -1.66 -0.46
C ALA A 13 -10.28 -1.65 -1.83
N ALA A 14 -9.18 -2.39 -2.00
CA ALA A 14 -8.48 -2.45 -3.28
C ALA A 14 -9.23 -3.29 -4.32
N GLY A 15 -9.96 -4.31 -3.87
CA GLY A 15 -10.68 -5.21 -4.76
C GLY A 15 -9.81 -6.32 -5.33
N VAL A 16 -8.54 -6.36 -4.97
CA VAL A 16 -7.58 -7.40 -5.39
C VAL A 16 -6.71 -7.77 -4.21
N ALA A 17 -6.13 -8.97 -4.25
CA ALA A 17 -5.20 -9.40 -3.20
C ALA A 17 -3.84 -8.75 -3.34
N ASP A 18 -3.39 -8.54 -4.57
CA ASP A 18 -2.12 -7.89 -4.86
C ASP A 18 -2.17 -7.27 -6.26
N GLU A 19 -1.21 -6.40 -6.53
CA GLU A 19 -1.04 -5.80 -7.85
C GLU A 19 0.38 -5.29 -7.98
N SER A 20 0.83 -5.16 -9.21
CA SER A 20 2.19 -4.72 -9.52
C SER A 20 2.19 -3.30 -10.06
N CYS A 21 3.28 -2.58 -9.81
CA CYS A 21 3.46 -1.25 -10.37
C CYS A 21 4.95 -0.94 -10.51
N GLU A 22 5.26 0.10 -11.28
CA GLU A 22 6.59 0.66 -11.33
C GLU A 22 6.65 1.82 -10.34
N ALA A 23 7.56 1.74 -9.38
CA ALA A 23 7.70 2.78 -8.38
C ALA A 23 9.10 2.74 -7.77
N GLY A 24 9.65 3.89 -7.49
CA GLY A 24 10.95 4.01 -6.85
C GLY A 24 10.87 4.28 -5.36
N THR A 25 9.69 4.67 -4.85
CA THR A 25 9.46 4.92 -3.43
C THR A 25 8.12 4.35 -3.01
N LEU A 26 7.95 4.18 -1.69
CA LEU A 26 6.66 3.75 -1.15
C LEU A 26 5.55 4.74 -1.52
N ALA A 27 5.85 6.05 -1.44
CA ALA A 27 4.87 7.07 -1.81
C ALA A 27 4.39 6.90 -3.24
N GLU A 28 5.32 6.65 -4.17
CA GLU A 28 4.97 6.45 -5.59
C GLU A 28 4.13 5.20 -5.79
N ALA A 29 4.44 4.12 -5.08
CA ALA A 29 3.68 2.88 -5.19
C ALA A 29 2.23 3.08 -4.72
N LEU A 30 2.05 3.75 -3.59
CA LEU A 30 0.71 4.01 -3.06
C LEU A 30 -0.06 4.98 -3.95
N ALA A 31 0.61 5.99 -4.50
CA ALA A 31 0.00 6.90 -5.46
C ALA A 31 -0.48 6.15 -6.72
N SER A 32 0.32 5.21 -7.19
CA SER A 32 -0.06 4.37 -8.34
C SER A 32 -1.31 3.56 -8.03
N ALA A 33 -1.38 2.97 -6.86
CA ALA A 33 -2.55 2.19 -6.44
C ALA A 33 -3.81 3.05 -6.42
N LEU A 34 -3.71 4.28 -5.90
CA LEU A 34 -4.85 5.19 -5.86
C LEU A 34 -5.23 5.69 -7.24
N ALA A 35 -4.26 5.91 -8.12
CA ALA A 35 -4.51 6.38 -9.48
C ALA A 35 -5.31 5.37 -10.32
N ARG A 36 -5.24 4.09 -9.97
CA ARG A 36 -5.99 3.03 -10.66
C ARG A 36 -7.45 3.00 -10.26
N ARG A 37 -7.82 3.73 -9.22
CA ARG A 37 -9.17 3.68 -8.64
C ARG A 37 -9.73 5.09 -8.57
N ARG A 38 -10.83 5.33 -9.27
CA ARG A 38 -11.46 6.64 -9.30
C ARG A 38 -12.70 6.64 -8.44
N GLY A 39 -13.03 7.81 -7.93
CA GLY A 39 -14.25 8.01 -7.15
C GLY A 39 -14.22 7.27 -5.83
N GLU A 40 -15.33 6.66 -5.47
CA GLU A 40 -15.52 6.02 -4.18
C GLU A 40 -14.54 4.90 -3.87
N PRO A 41 -14.18 4.00 -4.83
CA PRO A 41 -13.16 2.98 -4.54
C PRO A 41 -11.80 3.58 -4.19
N GLY A 42 -11.41 4.66 -4.84
CA GLY A 42 -10.16 5.35 -4.54
C GLY A 42 -10.20 6.00 -3.17
N ASP A 43 -11.32 6.64 -2.84
CA ASP A 43 -11.49 7.27 -1.53
C ASP A 43 -11.44 6.25 -0.41
N ARG A 44 -12.09 5.11 -0.59
CA ARG A 44 -12.08 4.04 0.40
C ARG A 44 -10.68 3.48 0.63
N LEU A 45 -9.94 3.23 -0.45
CA LEU A 45 -8.57 2.75 -0.32
C LEU A 45 -7.69 3.79 0.36
N ARG A 46 -7.85 5.07 0.01
CA ARG A 46 -7.08 6.15 0.65
C ARG A 46 -7.28 6.16 2.15
N ASP A 47 -8.53 6.00 2.61
CA ASP A 47 -8.83 5.99 4.04
C ASP A 47 -8.17 4.79 4.74
N VAL A 48 -8.19 3.63 4.12
CA VAL A 48 -7.54 2.44 4.69
C VAL A 48 -6.03 2.62 4.75
N LEU A 49 -5.43 3.10 3.65
CA LEU A 49 -3.97 3.32 3.61
C LEU A 49 -3.51 4.30 4.68
N ALA A 50 -4.31 5.33 4.96
CA ALA A 50 -3.96 6.33 5.97
C ALA A 50 -3.84 5.73 7.37
N ARG A 51 -4.50 4.61 7.63
CA ARG A 51 -4.48 3.93 8.94
C ARG A 51 -3.63 2.69 8.96
N SER A 52 -3.04 2.31 7.84
CA SER A 52 -2.31 1.07 7.70
C SER A 52 -0.85 1.21 8.07
N SER A 53 -0.26 0.10 8.48
CA SER A 53 1.19 -0.04 8.58
C SER A 53 1.69 -0.72 7.31
N PHE A 54 2.98 -0.58 7.03
CA PHE A 54 3.56 -1.13 5.81
C PHE A 54 4.81 -1.93 6.14
N LEU A 55 4.96 -3.08 5.46
CA LEU A 55 6.21 -3.83 5.46
C LEU A 55 6.80 -3.74 4.06
N ILE A 56 8.11 -3.54 3.98
CA ILE A 56 8.86 -3.54 2.74
C ILE A 56 9.83 -4.72 2.80
N ASP A 57 9.58 -5.74 1.99
CA ASP A 57 10.36 -6.99 2.02
C ASP A 57 10.45 -7.55 3.44
N GLY A 58 9.34 -7.47 4.18
CA GLY A 58 9.24 -7.96 5.54
C GLY A 58 9.71 -7.01 6.63
N ALA A 59 10.31 -5.89 6.29
CA ALA A 59 10.82 -4.92 7.27
C ALA A 59 9.80 -3.78 7.47
N PRO A 60 9.48 -3.43 8.73
CA PRO A 60 8.53 -2.34 8.97
C PRO A 60 9.02 -1.01 8.44
N ALA A 61 8.11 -0.26 7.81
CA ALA A 61 8.40 1.09 7.35
C ALA A 61 8.53 2.06 8.55
N GLY A 62 7.86 1.77 9.65
CA GLY A 62 7.90 2.59 10.85
C GLY A 62 7.31 3.96 10.60
N THR A 63 7.94 4.99 11.18
CA THR A 63 7.47 6.37 11.06
C THR A 63 8.20 7.15 9.98
N ARG A 64 9.00 6.49 9.15
CA ARG A 64 9.68 7.17 8.05
C ARG A 64 8.66 7.70 7.04
N ARG A 65 8.98 8.84 6.44
CA ARG A 65 8.11 9.41 5.41
C ARG A 65 8.12 8.48 4.20
N HIS A 66 6.96 8.29 3.59
CA HIS A 66 6.82 7.36 2.48
C HIS A 66 7.67 7.74 1.26
N GLU A 67 7.87 9.02 1.04
CA GLU A 67 8.71 9.51 -0.05
C GLU A 67 10.20 9.26 0.19
N ASP A 68 10.59 8.96 1.43
CA ASP A 68 11.98 8.67 1.80
C ASP A 68 12.28 7.17 1.82
N ILE A 69 11.27 6.32 1.60
CA ILE A 69 11.45 4.88 1.59
C ILE A 69 11.68 4.43 0.15
N SER A 70 12.95 4.19 -0.18
CA SER A 70 13.33 3.74 -1.52
C SER A 70 12.99 2.27 -1.71
N LEU A 71 12.52 1.93 -2.90
CA LEU A 71 12.18 0.56 -3.27
C LEU A 71 13.17 0.05 -4.31
N THR A 72 13.63 -1.18 -4.13
CA THR A 72 14.42 -1.86 -5.15
C THR A 72 13.47 -2.56 -6.12
N GLY A 73 14.00 -2.98 -7.29
CA GLY A 73 13.17 -3.41 -8.42
C GLY A 73 12.11 -4.46 -8.16
N ALA A 74 12.35 -5.39 -7.24
CA ALA A 74 11.41 -6.47 -6.98
C ALA A 74 10.82 -6.40 -5.57
N ALA A 75 10.79 -5.23 -4.97
CA ALA A 75 10.29 -5.06 -3.61
C ALA A 75 8.82 -5.50 -3.47
N VAL A 76 8.50 -6.06 -2.32
CA VAL A 76 7.13 -6.43 -1.96
C VAL A 76 6.69 -5.54 -0.81
N ILE A 77 5.60 -4.80 -1.05
CA ILE A 77 4.99 -3.94 -0.03
C ILE A 77 3.77 -4.68 0.51
N GLU A 78 3.70 -4.85 1.82
CA GLU A 78 2.50 -5.40 2.45
C GLU A 78 1.76 -4.29 3.17
N VAL A 79 0.48 -4.16 2.87
CA VAL A 79 -0.41 -3.17 3.49
C VAL A 79 -1.17 -3.85 4.59
N LEU A 80 -0.92 -3.43 5.82
CA LEU A 80 -1.49 -4.03 7.02
C LEU A 80 -2.39 -3.03 7.74
N PRO A 81 -3.69 -3.06 7.48
CA PRO A 81 -4.61 -2.17 8.20
C PRO A 81 -4.72 -2.59 9.67
N PRO A 82 -5.17 -1.70 10.56
CA PRO A 82 -5.41 -2.09 11.94
C PRO A 82 -6.49 -3.16 11.98
N PHE A 83 -6.40 -4.05 12.96
CA PHE A 83 -7.40 -5.10 13.11
C PHE A 83 -8.74 -4.48 13.47
N ALA A 84 -9.80 -5.05 12.91
CA ALA A 84 -11.15 -4.60 13.20
C ALA A 84 -11.43 -4.75 14.69
N GLY A 85 -12.03 -3.75 15.28
CA GLY A 85 -12.33 -3.74 16.71
C GLY A 85 -11.11 -3.45 17.57
N GLY A 86 -9.96 -3.42 16.95
CA GLY A 86 -8.73 -3.06 17.60
C GLY A 86 -8.41 -1.62 17.34
#